data_487ef4252f2f2c030537521633e02cb9
#
_entry.id   487ef4252f2f2c030537521633e02cb9
#
_cell.length_a   1.000
_cell.length_b   1.000
_cell.length_c   1.000
_cell.angle_alpha   90.00
_cell.angle_beta   90.00
_cell.angle_gamma   90.00
#
_symmetry.space_group_name_H-M   'P 1'
#
loop_
_entity.id
_entity.type
_entity.pdbx_description
1 polymer ?
#
loop_
_entity_poly.entity_id
_entity_poly.type
_entity_poly.pdbx_seq_one_letter_code
_entity_poly.pdbx_strand_id
1 'polypeptide(L)'
;MNFREILAYYSREDVQEALLELSKGREVVGVFRSGEFSKRPNALVYPQDITAMVKSGVQEFHFSIERWSNPMAIKSSNYGDLRTGWDIIFDLDCKDFEHGRMAALELGKALKEHGMKGFSVKYSGGKGFHLGVPWESVPDRINFRPSAGMYPGLVRGICEYIKDFTREGLEEAMLKRWSPEAIAGDSGISLGEMQSKDSVIDPWKVIELDSVLVSPRHLLRMPYSLHKGSFLVSLPISFAGLKTFRKDMAKPGKVKAERMFLKGGEKGEAELLIAEAMDWNARREKKEKAAARKEYTLEKPVPEELFPPCIKLILNGLEDGKKRSLFVLLNFLSNLKWGWEDIERLILEWNSKNNPSLPESYVRGQIRYARNKAKPVPPPNCSNSSYYKGCGVCKPDGNCRFVKNPLNYPIRMLSDKKKKNKGKGRRK
;
A
#
# COMPACT_ATOMS: atom_id res chain seq x y z
N MET A 1 -4.76 -19.11 -23.18
CA MET A 1 -3.94 -20.34 -23.17
C MET A 1 -4.72 -21.45 -22.51
N ASN A 2 -4.61 -22.67 -23.06
CA ASN A 2 -5.14 -23.87 -22.43
C ASN A 2 -4.12 -24.51 -21.46
N PHE A 3 -4.53 -25.53 -20.71
CA PHE A 3 -3.68 -26.19 -19.73
C PHE A 3 -2.37 -26.75 -20.31
N ARG A 4 -2.43 -27.36 -21.52
CA ARG A 4 -1.25 -27.94 -22.17
C ARG A 4 -0.21 -26.87 -22.53
N GLU A 5 -0.66 -25.73 -23.02
CA GLU A 5 0.20 -24.58 -23.35
C GLU A 5 0.86 -23.98 -22.11
N ILE A 6 0.11 -23.86 -21.00
CA ILE A 6 0.64 -23.36 -19.72
C ILE A 6 1.69 -24.34 -19.19
N LEU A 7 1.40 -25.63 -19.19
CA LEU A 7 2.34 -26.65 -18.75
C LEU A 7 3.60 -26.67 -19.62
N ALA A 8 3.45 -26.61 -20.96
CA ALA A 8 4.58 -26.56 -21.89
C ALA A 8 5.46 -25.33 -21.62
N TYR A 9 4.86 -24.16 -21.35
CA TYR A 9 5.62 -22.95 -21.02
C TYR A 9 6.45 -23.12 -19.73
N TYR A 10 5.85 -23.61 -18.65
CA TYR A 10 6.53 -23.82 -17.37
C TYR A 10 7.43 -25.05 -17.33
N SER A 11 7.38 -25.91 -18.36
CA SER A 11 8.30 -27.03 -18.52
C SER A 11 9.57 -26.66 -19.28
N ARG A 12 9.68 -25.42 -19.76
CA ARG A 12 10.91 -24.91 -20.40
C ARG A 12 12.01 -24.78 -19.38
N GLU A 13 13.19 -25.29 -19.69
CA GLU A 13 14.37 -25.29 -18.82
C GLU A 13 14.76 -23.85 -18.41
N ASP A 14 14.87 -22.92 -19.38
CA ASP A 14 15.22 -21.53 -19.12
C ASP A 14 14.22 -20.84 -18.15
N VAL A 15 12.92 -21.14 -18.25
CA VAL A 15 11.91 -20.61 -17.36
C VAL A 15 12.02 -21.20 -15.96
N GLN A 16 12.22 -22.51 -15.85
CA GLN A 16 12.37 -23.21 -14.57
C GLN A 16 13.60 -22.71 -13.82
N GLU A 17 14.75 -22.63 -14.50
CA GLU A 17 15.99 -22.10 -13.91
C GLU A 17 15.81 -20.67 -13.38
N ALA A 18 15.17 -19.79 -14.16
CA ALA A 18 14.93 -18.41 -13.74
C ALA A 18 13.99 -18.32 -12.53
N LEU A 19 12.95 -19.13 -12.45
CA LEU A 19 12.03 -19.19 -11.30
C LEU A 19 12.76 -19.73 -10.07
N LEU A 20 13.52 -20.82 -10.19
CA LEU A 20 14.26 -21.43 -9.09
C LEU A 20 15.35 -20.52 -8.54
N GLU A 21 16.09 -19.83 -9.40
CA GLU A 21 17.14 -18.91 -8.96
C GLU A 21 16.56 -17.78 -8.07
N LEU A 22 15.44 -17.18 -8.47
CA LEU A 22 14.80 -16.14 -7.68
C LEU A 22 14.13 -16.68 -6.41
N SER A 23 13.74 -17.94 -6.38
CA SER A 23 13.04 -18.53 -5.22
C SER A 23 13.94 -18.79 -4.02
N LYS A 24 15.26 -18.76 -4.20
CA LYS A 24 16.23 -19.01 -3.13
C LYS A 24 16.02 -18.08 -1.95
N GLY A 25 15.76 -18.67 -0.76
CA GLY A 25 15.48 -17.90 0.46
C GLY A 25 14.17 -17.12 0.46
N ARG A 26 13.19 -17.46 -0.40
CA ARG A 26 11.92 -16.76 -0.51
C ARG A 26 10.73 -17.68 -0.38
N GLU A 27 9.65 -17.15 0.17
CA GLU A 27 8.33 -17.79 0.06
C GLU A 27 7.85 -17.64 -1.39
N VAL A 28 7.42 -18.74 -1.99
CA VAL A 28 6.82 -18.75 -3.33
C VAL A 28 5.43 -19.35 -3.25
N VAL A 29 4.46 -18.69 -3.88
CA VAL A 29 3.06 -19.07 -3.81
C VAL A 29 2.48 -19.11 -5.22
N GLY A 30 1.72 -20.16 -5.51
CA GLY A 30 0.94 -20.29 -6.73
C GLY A 30 -0.38 -19.51 -6.63
N VAL A 31 -0.86 -19.02 -7.79
CA VAL A 31 -2.18 -18.40 -7.92
C VAL A 31 -2.98 -19.19 -8.93
N PHE A 32 -4.17 -19.61 -8.52
CA PHE A 32 -5.12 -20.32 -9.37
C PHE A 32 -5.86 -19.36 -10.31
N ARG A 33 -6.55 -19.91 -11.32
CA ARG A 33 -7.38 -19.12 -12.23
C ARG A 33 -8.44 -18.29 -11.50
N SER A 34 -9.00 -18.80 -10.41
CA SER A 34 -9.94 -18.08 -9.54
C SER A 34 -9.36 -16.82 -8.90
N GLY A 35 -8.03 -16.73 -8.79
CA GLY A 35 -7.33 -15.67 -8.06
C GLY A 35 -6.94 -16.06 -6.65
N GLU A 36 -7.31 -17.24 -6.19
CA GLU A 36 -6.93 -17.77 -4.89
C GLU A 36 -5.45 -18.16 -4.86
N PHE A 37 -4.82 -17.95 -3.71
CA PHE A 37 -3.46 -18.39 -3.47
C PHE A 37 -3.42 -19.85 -3.06
N SER A 38 -2.38 -20.57 -3.49
CA SER A 38 -2.05 -21.89 -2.95
C SER A 38 -1.71 -21.80 -1.45
N LYS A 39 -1.64 -22.94 -0.77
CA LYS A 39 -1.29 -23.00 0.65
C LYS A 39 0.02 -22.26 0.95
N ARG A 40 0.04 -21.52 2.06
CA ARG A 40 1.20 -20.78 2.56
C ARG A 40 1.63 -21.28 3.95
N PRO A 41 2.94 -21.33 4.29
CA PRO A 41 4.07 -21.01 3.41
C PRO A 41 4.34 -22.07 2.35
N ASN A 42 5.04 -21.71 1.26
CA ASN A 42 5.53 -22.65 0.24
C ASN A 42 6.83 -22.11 -0.37
N ALA A 43 7.60 -23.00 -1.02
CA ALA A 43 8.86 -22.68 -1.68
C ALA A 43 9.03 -23.54 -2.94
N LEU A 44 9.86 -23.08 -3.88
CA LEU A 44 10.30 -23.87 -5.04
C LEU A 44 11.76 -24.26 -4.81
N VAL A 45 12.07 -25.53 -4.91
CA VAL A 45 13.42 -26.08 -4.73
C VAL A 45 13.88 -26.83 -6.00
N TYR A 46 12.97 -27.54 -6.64
CA TYR A 46 13.23 -28.37 -7.79
C TYR A 46 12.31 -28.03 -8.97
N PRO A 47 12.72 -28.30 -10.23
CA PRO A 47 11.84 -28.13 -11.39
C PRO A 47 10.50 -28.85 -11.28
N GLN A 48 10.49 -30.00 -10.59
CA GLN A 48 9.30 -30.81 -10.33
C GLN A 48 8.27 -30.08 -9.48
N ASP A 49 8.68 -29.19 -8.56
CA ASP A 49 7.76 -28.38 -7.74
C ASP A 49 6.90 -27.46 -8.63
N ILE A 50 7.55 -26.82 -9.64
CA ILE A 50 6.87 -25.95 -10.59
C ILE A 50 5.84 -26.76 -11.38
N THR A 51 6.26 -27.88 -11.95
CA THR A 51 5.36 -28.72 -12.76
C THR A 51 4.23 -29.33 -11.93
N ALA A 52 4.48 -29.73 -10.69
CA ALA A 52 3.44 -30.24 -9.78
C ALA A 52 2.41 -29.17 -9.45
N MET A 53 2.85 -27.93 -9.14
CA MET A 53 1.94 -26.81 -8.89
C MET A 53 1.11 -26.46 -10.13
N VAL A 54 1.70 -26.44 -11.33
CA VAL A 54 0.97 -26.21 -12.59
C VAL A 54 -0.05 -27.31 -12.85
N LYS A 55 0.31 -28.58 -12.61
CA LYS A 55 -0.61 -29.73 -12.73
C LYS A 55 -1.77 -29.63 -11.73
N SER A 56 -1.58 -29.02 -10.57
CA SER A 56 -2.67 -28.75 -9.61
C SER A 56 -3.57 -27.55 -9.98
N GLY A 57 -3.29 -26.86 -11.11
CA GLY A 57 -4.09 -25.75 -11.62
C GLY A 57 -3.51 -24.34 -11.35
N VAL A 58 -2.30 -24.24 -10.82
CA VAL A 58 -1.60 -22.95 -10.66
C VAL A 58 -1.27 -22.37 -12.04
N GLN A 59 -1.55 -21.07 -12.22
CA GLN A 59 -1.28 -20.34 -13.46
C GLN A 59 -0.24 -19.23 -13.28
N GLU A 60 -0.14 -18.65 -12.08
CA GLU A 60 0.85 -17.63 -11.74
C GLU A 60 1.68 -18.08 -10.55
N PHE A 61 2.92 -17.59 -10.48
CA PHE A 61 3.80 -17.71 -9.33
C PHE A 61 4.10 -16.33 -8.78
N HIS A 62 3.98 -16.19 -7.45
CA HIS A 62 4.33 -15.01 -6.70
C HIS A 62 5.42 -15.34 -5.70
N PHE A 63 6.31 -14.38 -5.42
CA PHE A 63 7.40 -14.53 -4.46
C PHE A 63 7.36 -13.44 -3.40
N SER A 64 7.91 -13.73 -2.21
CA SER A 64 8.03 -12.74 -1.16
C SER A 64 9.12 -11.70 -1.48
N ILE A 65 8.81 -10.42 -1.23
CA ILE A 65 9.80 -9.33 -1.28
C ILE A 65 10.85 -9.53 -0.19
N GLU A 66 10.42 -10.07 0.96
CA GLU A 66 11.29 -10.43 2.07
C GLU A 66 12.05 -11.72 1.77
N ARG A 67 13.26 -11.82 2.33
CA ARG A 67 14.11 -13.00 2.30
C ARG A 67 14.13 -13.68 3.65
N TRP A 68 14.16 -14.99 3.65
CA TRP A 68 13.97 -15.82 4.83
C TRP A 68 15.09 -16.84 4.96
N SER A 69 15.55 -17.07 6.18
CA SER A 69 16.49 -18.18 6.47
C SER A 69 15.84 -19.55 6.22
N ASN A 70 14.54 -19.67 6.50
CA ASN A 70 13.73 -20.86 6.20
C ASN A 70 12.30 -20.46 5.81
N PRO A 71 11.99 -20.34 4.52
CA PRO A 71 10.66 -19.94 4.04
C PRO A 71 9.54 -20.87 4.53
N MET A 72 9.80 -22.18 4.65
CA MET A 72 8.79 -23.17 5.07
C MET A 72 8.44 -23.10 6.55
N ALA A 73 9.29 -22.50 7.39
CA ALA A 73 9.06 -22.36 8.82
C ALA A 73 8.28 -21.07 9.19
N ILE A 74 7.87 -20.24 8.23
CA ILE A 74 7.23 -18.96 8.48
C ILE A 74 5.86 -19.15 9.14
N LYS A 75 5.67 -18.48 10.29
CA LYS A 75 4.41 -18.36 11.03
C LYS A 75 4.17 -16.89 11.35
N SER A 76 2.94 -16.50 11.70
CA SER A 76 2.61 -15.14 12.11
C SER A 76 3.40 -14.64 13.32
N SER A 77 3.88 -15.55 14.17
CA SER A 77 4.62 -15.25 15.40
C SER A 77 6.14 -15.12 15.25
N ASN A 78 6.74 -15.62 14.14
CA ASN A 78 8.20 -15.75 14.02
C ASN A 78 8.82 -15.14 12.75
N TYR A 79 8.03 -14.51 11.89
CA TYR A 79 8.57 -13.99 10.61
C TYR A 79 9.65 -12.91 10.82
N GLY A 80 9.61 -12.17 11.93
CA GLY A 80 10.66 -11.20 12.27
C GLY A 80 12.02 -11.84 12.49
N ASP A 81 12.05 -13.01 13.13
CA ASP A 81 13.28 -13.75 13.47
C ASP A 81 13.86 -14.47 12.24
N LEU A 82 12.97 -14.91 11.34
CA LEU A 82 13.38 -15.60 10.11
C LEU A 82 13.80 -14.67 8.98
N ARG A 83 13.48 -13.37 9.08
CA ARG A 83 13.82 -12.42 8.01
C ARG A 83 15.31 -12.15 7.98
N THR A 84 15.93 -12.44 6.83
CA THR A 84 17.35 -12.17 6.56
C THR A 84 17.58 -10.90 5.75
N GLY A 85 16.54 -10.43 5.04
CA GLY A 85 16.61 -9.23 4.22
C GLY A 85 15.29 -8.93 3.50
N TRP A 86 15.31 -7.92 2.63
CA TRP A 86 14.16 -7.49 1.81
C TRP A 86 14.64 -6.66 0.62
N ASP A 87 13.96 -6.76 -0.48
CA ASP A 87 14.25 -5.92 -1.64
C ASP A 87 13.40 -4.64 -1.60
N ILE A 88 13.88 -3.56 -2.22
CA ILE A 88 13.07 -2.37 -2.45
C ILE A 88 12.31 -2.59 -3.75
N ILE A 89 10.99 -2.63 -3.68
CA ILE A 89 10.15 -2.81 -4.85
C ILE A 89 9.25 -1.60 -5.02
N PHE A 90 9.24 -1.08 -6.24
CA PHE A 90 8.30 -0.06 -6.71
C PHE A 90 7.32 -0.73 -7.65
N ASP A 91 6.10 -0.92 -7.20
CA ASP A 91 4.99 -1.52 -7.96
C ASP A 91 4.16 -0.41 -8.57
N LEU A 92 4.26 -0.26 -9.89
CA LEU A 92 3.57 0.77 -10.66
C LEU A 92 2.37 0.15 -11.37
N ASP A 93 1.17 0.43 -10.86
CA ASP A 93 -0.08 0.07 -11.51
C ASP A 93 -0.71 1.29 -12.21
N CYS A 94 -1.13 1.10 -13.46
CA CYS A 94 -1.73 2.15 -14.26
C CYS A 94 -2.74 1.58 -15.25
N LYS A 95 -3.83 2.30 -15.51
CA LYS A 95 -4.80 1.90 -16.54
C LYS A 95 -4.19 1.98 -17.94
N ASP A 96 -3.52 3.09 -18.23
CA ASP A 96 -2.83 3.27 -19.50
C ASP A 96 -1.38 2.77 -19.43
N PHE A 97 -0.99 1.99 -20.44
CA PHE A 97 0.34 1.39 -20.53
C PHE A 97 1.46 2.42 -20.73
N GLU A 98 1.21 3.46 -21.51
CA GLU A 98 2.21 4.48 -21.82
C GLU A 98 2.48 5.39 -20.62
N HIS A 99 1.44 5.71 -19.84
CA HIS A 99 1.60 6.45 -18.59
C HIS A 99 2.42 5.63 -17.58
N GLY A 100 2.13 4.33 -17.43
CA GLY A 100 2.92 3.43 -16.58
C GLY A 100 4.36 3.29 -17.03
N ARG A 101 4.61 3.22 -18.35
CA ARG A 101 5.95 3.17 -18.95
C ARG A 101 6.73 4.46 -18.69
N MET A 102 6.08 5.62 -18.79
CA MET A 102 6.69 6.91 -18.49
C MET A 102 7.08 7.02 -17.01
N ALA A 103 6.19 6.62 -16.10
CA ALA A 103 6.51 6.58 -14.68
C ALA A 103 7.71 5.65 -14.37
N ALA A 104 7.77 4.49 -15.01
CA ALA A 104 8.90 3.59 -14.85
C ALA A 104 10.22 4.18 -15.37
N LEU A 105 10.18 4.97 -16.43
CA LEU A 105 11.35 5.69 -16.94
C LEU A 105 11.81 6.80 -15.97
N GLU A 106 10.88 7.63 -15.47
CA GLU A 106 11.21 8.71 -14.53
C GLU A 106 11.73 8.16 -13.21
N LEU A 107 11.10 7.10 -12.69
CA LEU A 107 11.54 6.44 -11.47
C LEU A 107 12.92 5.81 -11.64
N GLY A 108 13.20 5.18 -12.79
CA GLY A 108 14.53 4.64 -13.08
C GLY A 108 15.60 5.73 -13.25
N LYS A 109 15.27 6.94 -13.76
CA LYS A 109 16.15 8.11 -13.74
C LYS A 109 16.46 8.54 -12.31
N ALA A 110 15.43 8.69 -11.47
CA ALA A 110 15.58 9.03 -10.07
C ALA A 110 16.50 8.03 -9.34
N LEU A 111 16.33 6.73 -9.55
CA LEU A 111 17.24 5.73 -8.98
C LEU A 111 18.69 5.95 -9.43
N LYS A 112 18.93 6.28 -10.70
CA LYS A 112 20.28 6.60 -11.19
C LYS A 112 20.86 7.87 -10.58
N GLU A 113 20.05 8.90 -10.38
CA GLU A 113 20.45 10.15 -9.71
C GLU A 113 20.89 9.89 -8.26
N HIS A 114 20.30 8.88 -7.60
CA HIS A 114 20.72 8.39 -6.28
C HIS A 114 21.90 7.39 -6.34
N GLY A 115 22.59 7.29 -7.47
CA GLY A 115 23.78 6.44 -7.63
C GLY A 115 23.48 4.97 -7.91
N MET A 116 22.22 4.57 -8.06
CA MET A 116 21.85 3.17 -8.29
C MET A 116 22.21 2.72 -9.70
N LYS A 117 23.02 1.66 -9.83
CA LYS A 117 23.38 0.99 -11.08
C LYS A 117 22.70 -0.38 -11.17
N GLY A 118 22.60 -1.07 -10.04
CA GLY A 118 22.15 -2.45 -9.92
C GLY A 118 20.63 -2.62 -9.74
N PHE A 119 19.78 -1.68 -10.21
CA PHE A 119 18.33 -1.89 -10.16
C PHE A 119 17.83 -2.64 -11.41
N SER A 120 16.71 -3.32 -11.24
CA SER A 120 16.06 -4.13 -12.27
C SER A 120 14.68 -3.58 -12.63
N VAL A 121 14.25 -3.78 -13.88
CA VAL A 121 12.92 -3.42 -14.36
C VAL A 121 12.26 -4.64 -14.96
N LYS A 122 10.94 -4.81 -14.72
CA LYS A 122 10.13 -5.80 -15.43
C LYS A 122 8.75 -5.28 -15.74
N TYR A 123 8.18 -5.73 -16.83
CA TYR A 123 6.75 -5.63 -17.11
C TYR A 123 5.99 -6.61 -16.22
N SER A 124 4.87 -6.20 -15.66
CA SER A 124 4.10 -7.04 -14.71
C SER A 124 3.39 -8.24 -15.35
N GLY A 125 3.27 -8.25 -16.71
CA GLY A 125 2.40 -9.18 -17.44
C GLY A 125 0.95 -8.70 -17.56
N GLY A 126 0.57 -7.66 -16.82
CA GLY A 126 -0.77 -7.07 -16.78
C GLY A 126 -0.81 -5.63 -17.27
N LYS A 127 -0.91 -4.70 -16.34
CA LYS A 127 -1.10 -3.26 -16.62
C LYS A 127 0.11 -2.40 -16.32
N GLY A 128 1.03 -2.85 -15.47
CA GLY A 128 2.07 -2.02 -14.90
C GLY A 128 3.50 -2.51 -15.10
N PHE A 129 4.40 -1.87 -14.38
CA PHE A 129 5.82 -2.16 -14.33
C PHE A 129 6.28 -2.25 -12.89
N HIS A 130 7.26 -3.12 -12.62
CA HIS A 130 7.92 -3.17 -11.32
C HIS A 130 9.38 -2.79 -11.49
N LEU A 131 9.88 -1.92 -10.62
CA LEU A 131 11.31 -1.68 -10.48
C LEU A 131 11.76 -2.28 -9.15
N GLY A 132 12.94 -2.88 -9.14
CA GLY A 132 13.45 -3.55 -7.96
C GLY A 132 14.91 -3.23 -7.70
N VAL A 133 15.24 -2.88 -6.46
CA VAL A 133 16.60 -2.75 -5.95
C VAL A 133 16.86 -3.96 -5.06
N PRO A 134 17.85 -4.80 -5.38
CA PRO A 134 18.12 -6.02 -4.64
C PRO A 134 18.67 -5.71 -3.24
N TRP A 135 18.41 -6.62 -2.29
CA TRP A 135 18.92 -6.54 -0.91
C TRP A 135 20.41 -6.34 -0.82
N GLU A 136 21.17 -6.88 -1.75
CA GLU A 136 22.62 -6.73 -1.85
C GLU A 136 23.08 -5.28 -1.96
N SER A 137 22.23 -4.39 -2.47
CA SER A 137 22.47 -2.94 -2.52
C SER A 137 22.22 -2.22 -1.20
N VAL A 138 21.49 -2.84 -0.27
CA VAL A 138 21.16 -2.24 1.03
C VAL A 138 22.32 -2.44 2.00
N PRO A 139 22.76 -1.40 2.73
CA PRO A 139 23.79 -1.55 3.75
C PRO A 139 23.31 -2.44 4.89
N ASP A 140 24.18 -3.27 5.47
CA ASP A 140 23.86 -4.20 6.56
C ASP A 140 23.28 -3.50 7.80
N ARG A 141 23.71 -2.26 8.04
CA ARG A 141 23.29 -1.44 9.18
C ARG A 141 22.98 -0.02 8.72
N ILE A 142 21.90 0.51 9.22
CA ILE A 142 21.45 1.90 9.03
C ILE A 142 21.28 2.51 10.42
N ASN A 143 21.97 3.63 10.69
CA ASN A 143 21.97 4.27 12.01
C ASN A 143 22.25 3.25 13.13
N PHE A 144 23.29 2.41 12.94
CA PHE A 144 23.76 1.37 13.88
C PHE A 144 22.76 0.22 14.13
N ARG A 145 21.61 0.18 13.45
CA ARG A 145 20.59 -0.89 13.56
C ARG A 145 20.70 -1.85 12.37
N PRO A 146 20.49 -3.16 12.57
CA PRO A 146 20.43 -4.10 11.46
C PRO A 146 19.30 -3.73 10.47
N SER A 147 19.64 -3.60 9.19
CA SER A 147 18.69 -3.18 8.15
C SER A 147 17.58 -4.18 7.93
N ALA A 148 17.83 -5.49 8.11
CA ALA A 148 16.83 -6.55 7.96
C ALA A 148 15.57 -6.33 8.82
N GLY A 149 15.72 -5.73 10.01
CA GLY A 149 14.62 -5.42 10.92
C GLY A 149 13.79 -4.18 10.56
N MET A 150 14.21 -3.39 9.55
CA MET A 150 13.54 -2.11 9.22
C MET A 150 12.37 -2.24 8.24
N TYR A 151 12.11 -3.44 7.75
CA TYR A 151 10.94 -3.73 6.92
C TYR A 151 9.65 -3.83 7.78
N PRO A 152 8.49 -3.33 7.33
CA PRO A 152 8.23 -2.65 6.05
C PRO A 152 8.39 -1.12 6.12
N GLY A 153 8.67 -0.56 7.28
CA GLY A 153 8.62 0.89 7.52
C GLY A 153 9.59 1.68 6.62
N LEU A 154 10.82 1.21 6.47
CA LEU A 154 11.82 1.89 5.65
C LEU A 154 11.44 1.87 4.16
N VAL A 155 10.97 0.73 3.64
CA VAL A 155 10.56 0.62 2.22
C VAL A 155 9.39 1.55 1.92
N ARG A 156 8.40 1.64 2.81
CA ARG A 156 7.29 2.61 2.66
C ARG A 156 7.80 4.04 2.61
N GLY A 157 8.75 4.39 3.50
CA GLY A 157 9.35 5.70 3.51
C GLY A 157 10.12 6.03 2.22
N ILE A 158 10.83 5.06 1.66
CA ILE A 158 11.52 5.20 0.37
C ILE A 158 10.51 5.40 -0.77
N CYS A 159 9.43 4.63 -0.81
CA CYS A 159 8.38 4.79 -1.83
C CYS A 159 7.74 6.19 -1.78
N GLU A 160 7.39 6.69 -0.58
CA GLU A 160 6.81 8.03 -0.44
C GLU A 160 7.80 9.14 -0.82
N TYR A 161 9.06 8.98 -0.47
CA TYR A 161 10.12 9.92 -0.88
C TYR A 161 10.28 9.96 -2.40
N ILE A 162 10.38 8.82 -3.05
CA ILE A 162 10.53 8.73 -4.51
C ILE A 162 9.31 9.30 -5.24
N LYS A 163 8.09 9.11 -4.71
CA LYS A 163 6.89 9.78 -5.25
C LYS A 163 7.01 11.29 -5.21
N ASP A 164 7.48 11.84 -4.10
CA ASP A 164 7.67 13.28 -3.96
C ASP A 164 8.79 13.78 -4.89
N PHE A 165 9.92 13.10 -4.91
CA PHE A 165 11.09 13.43 -5.73
C PHE A 165 10.81 13.44 -7.22
N THR A 166 10.01 12.48 -7.70
CA THR A 166 9.73 12.32 -9.15
C THR A 166 8.50 13.07 -9.62
N ARG A 167 7.71 13.67 -8.73
CA ARG A 167 6.41 14.28 -9.05
C ARG A 167 6.49 15.32 -10.16
N GLU A 168 7.35 16.32 -10.02
CA GLU A 168 7.48 17.42 -10.98
C GLU A 168 7.99 16.95 -12.34
N GLY A 169 9.04 16.14 -12.36
CA GLY A 169 9.61 15.59 -13.59
C GLY A 169 8.64 14.68 -14.34
N LEU A 170 7.86 13.89 -13.60
CA LEU A 170 6.83 13.03 -14.19
C LEU A 170 5.65 13.85 -14.74
N GLU A 171 5.18 14.87 -14.01
CA GLU A 171 4.16 15.79 -14.48
C GLU A 171 4.59 16.46 -15.79
N GLU A 172 5.80 17.04 -15.83
CA GLU A 172 6.36 17.68 -17.03
C GLU A 172 6.46 16.70 -18.20
N ALA A 173 6.96 15.48 -17.95
CA ALA A 173 7.08 14.47 -18.99
C ALA A 173 5.72 14.02 -19.55
N MET A 174 4.68 13.92 -18.70
CA MET A 174 3.32 13.58 -19.12
C MET A 174 2.69 14.72 -19.93
N LEU A 175 2.77 15.97 -19.45
CA LEU A 175 2.17 17.14 -20.11
C LEU A 175 2.86 17.52 -21.44
N LYS A 176 4.13 17.14 -21.63
CA LYS A 176 4.80 17.27 -22.94
C LYS A 176 4.21 16.34 -24.01
N ARG A 177 3.55 15.26 -23.62
CA ARG A 177 3.09 14.21 -24.53
C ARG A 177 1.57 14.15 -24.68
N TRP A 178 0.83 14.48 -23.63
CA TRP A 178 -0.63 14.42 -23.58
C TRP A 178 -1.22 15.70 -22.97
N SER A 179 -2.39 16.09 -23.44
CA SER A 179 -3.17 17.12 -22.74
C SER A 179 -3.75 16.58 -21.42
N PRO A 180 -4.07 17.44 -20.46
CA PRO A 180 -4.74 17.04 -19.23
C PRO A 180 -6.04 16.27 -19.48
N GLU A 181 -6.80 16.64 -20.52
CA GLU A 181 -8.06 15.99 -20.92
C GLU A 181 -7.81 14.56 -21.45
N ALA A 182 -6.75 14.37 -22.24
CA ALA A 182 -6.36 13.05 -22.73
C ALA A 182 -5.96 12.14 -21.55
N ILE A 183 -5.15 12.65 -20.61
CA ILE A 183 -4.77 11.91 -19.39
C ILE A 183 -6.01 11.55 -18.56
N ALA A 184 -6.98 12.47 -18.43
CA ALA A 184 -8.24 12.22 -17.73
C ALA A 184 -9.04 11.11 -18.41
N GLY A 185 -9.15 11.15 -19.73
CA GLY A 185 -9.86 10.12 -20.52
C GLY A 185 -9.23 8.73 -20.35
N ASP A 186 -7.90 8.64 -20.51
CA ASP A 186 -7.14 7.38 -20.44
C ASP A 186 -7.16 6.78 -19.01
N SER A 187 -7.08 7.63 -18.00
CA SER A 187 -7.09 7.21 -16.59
C SER A 187 -8.51 6.97 -16.05
N GLY A 188 -9.51 7.61 -16.63
CA GLY A 188 -10.88 7.62 -16.11
C GLY A 188 -11.01 8.36 -14.77
N ILE A 189 -10.13 9.35 -14.53
CA ILE A 189 -10.13 10.23 -13.35
C ILE A 189 -10.44 11.65 -13.83
N SER A 190 -11.36 12.34 -13.18
CA SER A 190 -11.73 13.70 -13.58
C SER A 190 -10.57 14.70 -13.38
N LEU A 191 -10.53 15.75 -14.22
CA LEU A 191 -9.51 16.81 -14.12
C LEU A 191 -9.41 17.39 -12.70
N GLY A 192 -10.56 17.66 -12.07
CA GLY A 192 -10.58 18.20 -10.70
C GLY A 192 -10.00 17.27 -9.64
N GLU A 193 -10.12 15.94 -9.85
CA GLU A 193 -9.50 14.95 -8.96
C GLU A 193 -8.00 14.83 -9.19
N MET A 194 -7.52 15.02 -10.43
CA MET A 194 -6.09 14.96 -10.75
C MET A 194 -5.31 16.17 -10.25
N GLN A 195 -5.96 17.35 -10.17
CA GLN A 195 -5.31 18.57 -9.75
C GLN A 195 -4.82 18.52 -8.30
N SER A 196 -3.69 19.16 -8.01
CA SER A 196 -3.24 19.50 -6.67
C SER A 196 -3.08 21.02 -6.53
N LYS A 197 -2.75 21.52 -5.33
CA LYS A 197 -2.68 22.97 -5.08
C LYS A 197 -1.65 23.69 -5.95
N ASP A 198 -0.58 23.00 -6.32
CA ASP A 198 0.61 23.55 -6.93
C ASP A 198 0.93 22.91 -8.30
N SER A 199 0.03 22.06 -8.85
CA SER A 199 0.25 21.33 -10.11
C SER A 199 -1.02 21.25 -10.96
N VAL A 200 -0.84 21.22 -12.28
CA VAL A 200 -1.93 21.02 -13.26
C VAL A 200 -2.51 19.62 -13.13
N ILE A 201 -1.63 18.63 -13.00
CA ILE A 201 -1.98 17.25 -12.69
C ILE A 201 -1.04 16.72 -11.60
N ASP A 202 -1.54 15.90 -10.69
CA ASP A 202 -0.72 15.07 -9.82
C ASP A 202 -0.57 13.68 -10.45
N PRO A 203 0.59 13.34 -11.06
CA PRO A 203 0.76 12.10 -11.79
C PRO A 203 0.55 10.86 -10.90
N TRP A 204 0.81 10.99 -9.58
CA TRP A 204 0.61 9.90 -8.61
C TRP A 204 -0.84 9.69 -8.19
N LYS A 205 -1.77 10.46 -8.73
CA LYS A 205 -3.21 10.16 -8.69
C LYS A 205 -3.67 9.37 -9.91
N VAL A 206 -2.95 9.49 -11.03
CA VAL A 206 -3.18 8.77 -12.28
C VAL A 206 -2.49 7.40 -12.28
N ILE A 207 -1.30 7.36 -11.72
CA ILE A 207 -0.46 6.18 -11.61
C ILE A 207 -0.36 5.80 -10.13
N GLU A 208 -0.71 4.57 -9.81
CA GLU A 208 -0.60 4.07 -8.45
C GLU A 208 0.80 3.51 -8.21
N LEU A 209 1.53 4.09 -7.27
CA LEU A 209 2.71 3.50 -6.66
C LEU A 209 2.33 3.06 -5.26
N ASP A 210 2.16 1.75 -5.06
CA ASP A 210 1.60 1.23 -3.83
C ASP A 210 2.64 1.14 -2.70
N SER A 211 2.70 2.19 -1.88
CA SER A 211 3.49 2.20 -0.65
C SER A 211 2.75 1.59 0.56
N VAL A 212 1.43 1.51 0.49
CA VAL A 212 0.58 1.06 1.61
C VAL A 212 0.50 -0.46 1.67
N LEU A 213 0.53 -1.15 0.53
CA LEU A 213 0.51 -2.61 0.44
C LEU A 213 1.84 -3.26 0.85
N VAL A 214 2.93 -2.52 0.98
CA VAL A 214 4.18 -3.03 1.56
C VAL A 214 3.94 -3.43 3.01
N SER A 215 3.64 -4.69 3.22
CA SER A 215 3.31 -5.31 4.51
C SER A 215 4.13 -6.58 4.72
N PRO A 216 4.28 -7.07 5.95
CA PRO A 216 4.94 -8.35 6.18
C PRO A 216 4.32 -9.46 5.32
N ARG A 217 5.18 -10.29 4.71
CA ARG A 217 4.81 -11.36 3.78
C ARG A 217 4.11 -10.89 2.51
N HIS A 218 4.46 -9.67 2.04
CA HIS A 218 3.97 -9.17 0.75
C HIS A 218 4.53 -10.03 -0.39
N LEU A 219 3.67 -10.31 -1.36
CA LEU A 219 3.98 -11.14 -2.52
C LEU A 219 3.92 -10.33 -3.81
N LEU A 220 4.91 -10.52 -4.66
CA LEU A 220 4.99 -9.93 -5.99
C LEU A 220 4.98 -11.02 -7.05
N ARG A 221 4.35 -10.80 -8.21
CA ARG A 221 4.40 -11.78 -9.32
C ARG A 221 5.86 -12.00 -9.73
N MET A 222 6.25 -13.28 -9.82
CA MET A 222 7.61 -13.64 -10.21
C MET A 222 7.92 -13.19 -11.64
N PRO A 223 9.17 -12.77 -11.93
CA PRO A 223 9.64 -12.71 -13.31
C PRO A 223 9.45 -14.07 -13.98
N TYR A 224 9.12 -14.03 -15.25
CA TYR A 224 8.77 -15.20 -16.07
C TYR A 224 7.50 -15.97 -15.65
N SER A 225 6.78 -15.53 -14.63
CA SER A 225 5.44 -16.01 -14.37
C SER A 225 4.44 -15.46 -15.40
N LEU A 226 3.49 -16.29 -15.83
CA LEU A 226 2.36 -15.84 -16.63
C LEU A 226 1.41 -14.98 -15.78
N HIS A 227 0.73 -14.05 -16.43
CA HIS A 227 -0.40 -13.32 -15.82
C HIS A 227 -1.69 -14.06 -16.17
N LYS A 228 -2.47 -14.46 -15.18
CA LYS A 228 -3.67 -15.32 -15.34
C LYS A 228 -4.75 -14.76 -16.29
N GLY A 229 -4.84 -13.42 -16.42
CA GLY A 229 -5.83 -12.77 -17.28
C GLY A 229 -5.36 -12.56 -18.71
N SER A 230 -4.14 -12.05 -18.90
CA SER A 230 -3.59 -11.72 -20.22
C SER A 230 -2.78 -12.87 -20.85
N PHE A 231 -2.30 -13.80 -20.04
CA PHE A 231 -1.30 -14.83 -20.39
C PHE A 231 0.02 -14.26 -20.92
N LEU A 232 0.28 -12.98 -20.69
CA LEU A 232 1.59 -12.40 -20.96
C LEU A 232 2.53 -12.72 -19.81
N VAL A 233 3.81 -12.78 -20.13
CA VAL A 233 4.88 -13.07 -19.18
C VAL A 233 5.20 -11.82 -18.37
N SER A 234 5.39 -11.96 -17.07
CA SER A 234 6.03 -10.94 -16.22
C SER A 234 7.51 -10.86 -16.61
N LEU A 235 7.82 -9.96 -17.56
CA LEU A 235 9.07 -9.99 -18.33
C LEU A 235 10.10 -9.00 -17.81
N PRO A 236 11.27 -9.44 -17.31
CA PRO A 236 12.41 -8.57 -17.07
C PRO A 236 12.93 -7.94 -18.36
N ILE A 237 13.12 -6.62 -18.32
CA ILE A 237 13.59 -5.81 -19.45
C ILE A 237 14.76 -4.94 -19.01
N SER A 238 15.64 -4.56 -19.94
CA SER A 238 16.67 -3.59 -19.63
C SER A 238 16.04 -2.20 -19.46
N PHE A 239 16.62 -1.36 -18.62
CA PHE A 239 16.13 0.02 -18.48
C PHE A 239 16.17 0.79 -19.82
N ALA A 240 17.19 0.57 -20.64
CA ALA A 240 17.25 1.15 -21.99
C ALA A 240 16.13 0.60 -22.91
N GLY A 241 15.84 -0.70 -22.81
CA GLY A 241 14.78 -1.36 -23.59
C GLY A 241 13.36 -0.94 -23.21
N LEU A 242 13.18 -0.35 -22.02
CA LEU A 242 11.88 0.15 -21.56
C LEU A 242 11.27 1.18 -22.53
N LYS A 243 12.10 2.00 -23.19
CA LYS A 243 11.65 3.01 -24.17
C LYS A 243 10.92 2.41 -25.37
N THR A 244 11.34 1.22 -25.81
CA THR A 244 10.83 0.56 -27.03
C THR A 244 10.01 -0.69 -26.72
N PHE A 245 9.83 -1.01 -25.44
CA PHE A 245 9.09 -2.20 -25.02
C PHE A 245 7.62 -2.11 -25.44
N ARG A 246 7.10 -3.21 -25.98
CA ARG A 246 5.70 -3.40 -26.35
C ARG A 246 5.16 -4.68 -25.72
N LYS A 247 3.90 -4.69 -25.35
CA LYS A 247 3.23 -5.85 -24.69
C LYS A 247 3.36 -7.15 -25.49
N ASP A 248 3.41 -7.08 -26.82
CA ASP A 248 3.56 -8.26 -27.68
C ASP A 248 4.90 -8.98 -27.51
N MET A 249 5.93 -8.28 -26.99
CA MET A 249 7.23 -8.88 -26.65
C MET A 249 7.13 -9.82 -25.44
N ALA A 250 6.11 -9.67 -24.59
CA ALA A 250 5.87 -10.51 -23.44
C ALA A 250 5.02 -11.77 -23.74
N LYS A 251 4.73 -12.06 -25.02
CA LYS A 251 4.05 -13.31 -25.39
C LYS A 251 4.95 -14.51 -25.07
N PRO A 252 4.43 -15.61 -24.47
CA PRO A 252 5.23 -16.76 -24.02
C PRO A 252 6.15 -17.34 -25.08
N GLY A 253 5.70 -17.40 -26.35
CA GLY A 253 6.48 -17.91 -27.48
C GLY A 253 7.61 -16.98 -27.96
N LYS A 254 7.64 -15.71 -27.52
CA LYS A 254 8.70 -14.74 -27.88
C LYS A 254 9.73 -14.54 -26.77
N VAL A 255 9.41 -14.97 -25.54
CA VAL A 255 10.25 -14.74 -24.36
C VAL A 255 11.36 -15.78 -24.28
N LYS A 256 12.57 -15.31 -23.98
CA LYS A 256 13.70 -16.10 -23.50
C LYS A 256 14.04 -15.66 -22.07
N ALA A 257 14.23 -16.62 -21.16
CA ALA A 257 14.43 -16.31 -19.74
C ALA A 257 15.92 -16.10 -19.40
N GLU A 258 16.55 -15.17 -20.10
CA GLU A 258 18.00 -14.90 -20.00
C GLU A 258 18.32 -13.78 -18.98
N ARG A 259 17.35 -12.90 -18.67
CA ARG A 259 17.57 -11.74 -17.80
C ARG A 259 17.05 -11.97 -16.39
N MET A 260 17.94 -11.86 -15.42
CA MET A 260 17.55 -11.97 -14.02
C MET A 260 16.96 -10.65 -13.50
N PHE A 261 15.96 -10.76 -12.65
CA PHE A 261 15.38 -9.68 -11.86
C PHE A 261 15.97 -9.70 -10.45
N LEU A 262 16.24 -8.54 -9.83
CA LEU A 262 16.86 -8.41 -8.52
C LEU A 262 18.26 -9.04 -8.43
N LYS A 263 19.08 -8.84 -9.47
CA LYS A 263 20.48 -9.29 -9.52
C LYS A 263 21.40 -8.13 -9.90
N GLY A 264 22.61 -8.10 -9.37
CA GLY A 264 23.68 -7.18 -9.78
C GLY A 264 23.81 -5.92 -8.91
N GLY A 265 23.24 -5.89 -7.71
CA GLY A 265 23.45 -4.80 -6.75
C GLY A 265 24.83 -4.88 -6.09
N GLU A 266 25.48 -3.71 -5.91
CA GLU A 266 26.72 -3.57 -5.15
C GLU A 266 26.40 -3.16 -3.71
N LYS A 267 27.15 -3.69 -2.74
CA LYS A 267 26.90 -3.42 -1.32
C LYS A 267 26.99 -1.92 -1.00
N GLY A 268 25.94 -1.40 -0.36
CA GLY A 268 25.86 0.01 0.01
C GLY A 268 25.42 0.96 -1.11
N GLU A 269 25.18 0.46 -2.32
CA GLU A 269 24.75 1.28 -3.46
C GLU A 269 23.45 2.07 -3.16
N ALA A 270 22.55 1.54 -2.34
CA ALA A 270 21.31 2.20 -1.94
C ALA A 270 21.48 3.20 -0.75
N GLU A 271 22.69 3.44 -0.27
CA GLU A 271 22.92 4.25 0.93
C GLU A 271 22.42 5.68 0.76
N LEU A 272 22.70 6.34 -0.37
CA LEU A 272 22.25 7.69 -0.65
C LEU A 272 20.71 7.76 -0.70
N LEU A 273 20.08 6.86 -1.45
CA LEU A 273 18.62 6.78 -1.54
C LEU A 273 17.96 6.61 -0.16
N ILE A 274 18.52 5.74 0.66
CA ILE A 274 18.02 5.47 2.00
C ILE A 274 18.20 6.68 2.91
N ALA A 275 19.38 7.32 2.89
CA ALA A 275 19.67 8.48 3.71
C ALA A 275 18.74 9.65 3.39
N GLU A 276 18.55 9.97 2.12
CA GLU A 276 17.68 11.06 1.68
C GLU A 276 16.20 10.76 1.98
N ALA A 277 15.75 9.53 1.77
CA ALA A 277 14.40 9.11 2.14
C ALA A 277 14.14 9.24 3.65
N MET A 278 15.09 8.84 4.48
CA MET A 278 14.98 8.97 5.94
C MET A 278 14.93 10.43 6.39
N ASP A 279 15.77 11.27 5.83
CA ASP A 279 15.80 12.71 6.12
C ASP A 279 14.48 13.39 5.69
N TRP A 280 13.98 13.08 4.51
CA TRP A 280 12.72 13.60 4.01
C TRP A 280 11.55 13.19 4.93
N ASN A 281 11.47 11.90 5.29
CA ASN A 281 10.44 11.40 6.21
C ASN A 281 10.52 12.10 7.59
N ALA A 282 11.71 12.29 8.14
CA ALA A 282 11.89 12.98 9.40
C ALA A 282 11.42 14.45 9.35
N ARG A 283 11.67 15.14 8.25
CA ARG A 283 11.17 16.52 8.02
C ARG A 283 9.65 16.55 7.87
N ARG A 284 9.07 15.60 7.13
CA ARG A 284 7.62 15.47 6.97
C ARG A 284 6.92 15.21 8.29
N GLU A 285 7.42 14.27 9.09
CA GLU A 285 6.87 13.99 10.42
C GLU A 285 6.95 15.20 11.37
N LYS A 286 8.05 15.96 11.32
CA LYS A 286 8.16 17.20 12.10
C LYS A 286 7.11 18.23 11.68
N LYS A 287 6.87 18.40 10.35
CA LYS A 287 5.84 19.31 9.83
C LYS A 287 4.44 18.85 10.25
N GLU A 288 4.14 17.55 10.13
CA GLU A 288 2.85 16.96 10.53
C GLU A 288 2.63 17.09 12.05
N LYS A 289 3.66 16.82 12.87
CA LYS A 289 3.62 17.02 14.32
C LYS A 289 3.48 18.49 14.71
N ALA A 290 4.11 19.42 13.99
CA ALA A 290 3.95 20.86 14.18
C ALA A 290 2.55 21.34 13.76
N ALA A 291 1.99 20.81 12.69
CA ALA A 291 0.62 21.06 12.26
C ALA A 291 -0.41 20.46 13.22
N ALA A 292 -0.14 19.25 13.75
CA ALA A 292 -0.95 18.59 14.77
C ALA A 292 -0.84 19.24 16.16
N ARG A 293 0.26 19.97 16.44
CA ARG A 293 0.45 20.74 17.69
C ARG A 293 -0.46 21.98 17.83
N LYS A 294 -1.29 22.31 16.85
CA LYS A 294 -2.54 23.03 17.07
C LYS A 294 -3.62 22.09 17.69
N GLU A 295 -3.20 21.15 18.52
CA GLU A 295 -4.09 20.30 19.28
C GLU A 295 -4.93 21.17 20.20
N TYR A 296 -6.23 21.22 19.93
CA TYR A 296 -7.20 21.61 20.93
C TYR A 296 -7.11 20.61 22.08
N THR A 297 -6.51 21.02 23.18
CA THR A 297 -6.65 20.29 24.44
C THR A 297 -8.12 20.31 24.82
N LEU A 298 -8.80 19.19 24.60
CA LEU A 298 -10.16 18.99 25.06
C LEU A 298 -10.11 18.93 26.59
N GLU A 299 -10.80 19.85 27.26
CA GLU A 299 -10.86 19.87 28.72
C GLU A 299 -11.93 18.91 29.26
N LYS A 300 -12.96 18.66 28.47
CA LYS A 300 -14.13 17.80 28.81
C LYS A 300 -14.47 16.86 27.66
N PRO A 301 -15.16 15.72 27.93
CA PRO A 301 -15.71 14.86 26.91
C PRO A 301 -16.58 15.65 25.92
N VAL A 302 -16.46 15.32 24.63
CA VAL A 302 -17.26 15.95 23.59
C VAL A 302 -18.65 15.31 23.57
N PRO A 303 -19.75 16.09 23.70
CA PRO A 303 -21.10 15.54 23.73
C PRO A 303 -21.54 14.99 22.36
N GLU A 304 -22.47 14.03 22.37
CA GLU A 304 -22.92 13.30 21.18
C GLU A 304 -23.57 14.19 20.12
N GLU A 305 -24.21 15.30 20.52
CA GLU A 305 -24.84 16.25 19.61
C GLU A 305 -23.83 16.81 18.57
N LEU A 306 -22.56 16.90 18.96
CA LEU A 306 -21.48 17.40 18.11
C LEU A 306 -20.83 16.33 17.25
N PHE A 307 -21.29 15.08 17.32
CA PHE A 307 -20.73 14.00 16.48
C PHE A 307 -21.06 14.22 15.00
N PRO A 308 -20.15 13.83 14.09
CA PRO A 308 -20.40 13.92 12.66
C PRO A 308 -21.53 12.97 12.22
N PRO A 309 -22.21 13.25 11.09
CA PRO A 309 -23.31 12.44 10.60
C PRO A 309 -22.98 10.93 10.49
N CYS A 310 -21.78 10.59 10.04
CA CYS A 310 -21.36 9.19 9.91
C CYS A 310 -21.32 8.44 11.25
N ILE A 311 -20.87 9.09 12.33
CA ILE A 311 -20.84 8.48 13.67
C ILE A 311 -22.26 8.33 14.22
N LYS A 312 -23.10 9.35 14.06
CA LYS A 312 -24.53 9.27 14.46
C LYS A 312 -25.26 8.14 13.73
N LEU A 313 -25.00 7.97 12.43
CA LEU A 313 -25.58 6.87 11.67
C LEU A 313 -25.07 5.50 12.12
N ILE A 314 -23.79 5.38 12.46
CA ILE A 314 -23.27 4.14 13.07
C ILE A 314 -24.02 3.83 14.37
N LEU A 315 -24.20 4.81 15.26
CA LEU A 315 -24.85 4.63 16.57
C LEU A 315 -26.34 4.21 16.49
N ASN A 316 -26.97 4.36 15.33
CA ASN A 316 -28.34 3.87 15.09
C ASN A 316 -28.41 2.35 14.84
N GLY A 317 -27.28 1.65 14.78
CA GLY A 317 -27.23 0.23 14.47
C GLY A 317 -26.99 -0.04 12.96
N LEU A 318 -26.46 -1.20 12.65
CA LEU A 318 -26.05 -1.61 11.29
C LEU A 318 -26.41 -3.07 11.00
N GLU A 319 -26.65 -3.37 9.73
CA GLU A 319 -26.79 -4.74 9.23
C GLU A 319 -25.44 -5.31 8.77
N ASP A 320 -24.60 -4.49 8.13
CA ASP A 320 -23.24 -4.85 7.70
C ASP A 320 -22.19 -3.85 8.19
N GLY A 321 -20.90 -4.24 8.14
CA GLY A 321 -19.79 -3.39 8.55
C GLY A 321 -19.62 -3.22 10.07
N LYS A 322 -20.34 -3.97 10.89
CA LYS A 322 -20.36 -3.86 12.37
C LYS A 322 -18.98 -3.93 13.01
N LYS A 323 -18.11 -4.85 12.58
CA LYS A 323 -16.73 -4.97 13.12
C LYS A 323 -15.88 -3.74 12.78
N ARG A 324 -16.02 -3.21 11.57
CA ARG A 324 -15.33 -1.97 11.13
C ARG A 324 -15.84 -0.76 11.91
N SER A 325 -17.15 -0.70 12.14
CA SER A 325 -17.79 0.39 12.91
C SER A 325 -17.46 0.33 14.38
N LEU A 326 -17.33 -0.86 14.98
CA LEU A 326 -16.82 -1.02 16.34
C LEU A 326 -15.40 -0.42 16.47
N PHE A 327 -14.53 -0.72 15.53
CA PHE A 327 -13.18 -0.14 15.48
C PHE A 327 -13.24 1.40 15.36
N VAL A 328 -14.12 1.94 14.50
CA VAL A 328 -14.30 3.38 14.34
C VAL A 328 -14.78 4.01 15.66
N LEU A 329 -15.81 3.48 16.29
CA LEU A 329 -16.39 4.02 17.53
C LEU A 329 -15.38 4.02 18.67
N LEU A 330 -14.69 2.91 18.91
CA LEU A 330 -13.66 2.80 19.96
C LEU A 330 -12.57 3.87 19.80
N ASN A 331 -12.05 4.02 18.58
CA ASN A 331 -11.00 5.00 18.32
C ASN A 331 -11.53 6.45 18.29
N PHE A 332 -12.76 6.68 17.88
CA PHE A 332 -13.39 8.01 17.91
C PHE A 332 -13.62 8.49 19.33
N LEU A 333 -14.29 7.70 20.16
CA LEU A 333 -14.67 8.07 21.53
C LEU A 333 -13.44 8.23 22.45
N SER A 334 -12.48 7.30 22.37
CA SER A 334 -11.26 7.38 23.18
C SER A 334 -10.41 8.63 22.90
N ASN A 335 -10.44 9.15 21.67
CA ASN A 335 -9.77 10.41 21.32
C ASN A 335 -10.55 11.66 21.73
N LEU A 336 -11.85 11.55 22.07
CA LEU A 336 -12.71 12.64 22.49
C LEU A 336 -12.87 12.76 24.01
N LYS A 337 -11.96 12.20 24.80
CA LYS A 337 -11.92 12.25 26.25
C LYS A 337 -13.09 11.55 26.96
N TRP A 338 -13.75 10.61 26.28
CA TRP A 338 -14.76 9.77 26.92
C TRP A 338 -14.13 8.79 27.91
N GLY A 339 -14.76 8.61 29.08
CA GLY A 339 -14.37 7.57 30.04
C GLY A 339 -14.62 6.17 29.50
N TRP A 340 -13.78 5.19 29.88
CA TRP A 340 -13.94 3.83 29.36
C TRP A 340 -15.25 3.16 29.79
N GLU A 341 -15.82 3.52 30.93
CA GLU A 341 -17.12 3.04 31.38
C GLU A 341 -18.26 3.57 30.50
N ASP A 342 -18.21 4.85 30.11
CA ASP A 342 -19.19 5.45 29.21
C ASP A 342 -19.02 4.90 27.78
N ILE A 343 -17.79 4.69 27.33
CA ILE A 343 -17.51 4.03 26.05
C ILE A 343 -18.09 2.62 26.02
N GLU A 344 -17.87 1.84 27.06
CA GLU A 344 -18.38 0.47 27.14
C GLU A 344 -19.90 0.44 27.12
N ARG A 345 -20.57 1.31 27.93
CA ARG A 345 -22.02 1.44 27.96
C ARG A 345 -22.58 1.79 26.57
N LEU A 346 -22.04 2.83 25.92
CA LEU A 346 -22.51 3.28 24.61
C LEU A 346 -22.29 2.22 23.51
N ILE A 347 -21.16 1.52 23.55
CA ILE A 347 -20.83 0.47 22.59
C ILE A 347 -21.75 -0.76 22.76
N LEU A 348 -22.08 -1.15 23.99
CA LEU A 348 -23.00 -2.27 24.23
C LEU A 348 -24.44 -1.90 23.82
N GLU A 349 -24.89 -0.68 24.12
CA GLU A 349 -26.16 -0.16 23.62
C GLU A 349 -26.22 -0.10 22.09
N TRP A 350 -25.15 0.40 21.43
CA TRP A 350 -25.04 0.35 19.99
C TRP A 350 -25.09 -1.08 19.45
N ASN A 351 -24.41 -2.02 20.10
CA ASN A 351 -24.38 -3.41 19.64
C ASN A 351 -25.75 -4.08 19.67
N SER A 352 -26.60 -3.72 20.65
CA SER A 352 -27.96 -4.24 20.72
C SER A 352 -28.87 -3.75 19.58
N LYS A 353 -28.54 -2.61 18.96
CA LYS A 353 -29.25 -2.04 17.82
C LYS A 353 -28.82 -2.67 16.47
N ASN A 354 -27.75 -3.47 16.46
CA ASN A 354 -27.27 -4.13 15.24
C ASN A 354 -28.09 -5.40 14.91
N ASN A 355 -28.28 -5.68 13.62
CA ASN A 355 -28.97 -6.89 13.18
C ASN A 355 -28.10 -7.73 12.24
N PRO A 356 -27.68 -8.99 12.64
CA PRO A 356 -27.63 -9.48 14.02
C PRO A 356 -26.59 -8.72 14.85
N SER A 357 -26.72 -8.71 16.17
CA SER A 357 -25.70 -8.15 17.06
C SER A 357 -24.38 -8.93 17.01
N LEU A 358 -23.27 -8.25 17.28
CA LEU A 358 -21.97 -8.95 17.46
C LEU A 358 -21.99 -9.74 18.80
N PRO A 359 -21.28 -10.89 18.88
CA PRO A 359 -21.12 -11.59 20.14
C PRO A 359 -20.54 -10.65 21.22
N GLU A 360 -21.18 -10.59 22.39
CA GLU A 360 -20.77 -9.66 23.45
C GLU A 360 -19.32 -9.91 23.91
N SER A 361 -18.90 -11.16 23.96
CA SER A 361 -17.52 -11.55 24.27
C SER A 361 -16.50 -10.94 23.31
N TYR A 362 -16.85 -10.87 22.01
CA TYR A 362 -16.03 -10.20 20.99
C TYR A 362 -15.96 -8.70 21.24
N VAL A 363 -17.11 -8.05 21.48
CA VAL A 363 -17.20 -6.59 21.74
C VAL A 363 -16.37 -6.22 22.96
N ARG A 364 -16.54 -6.93 24.09
CA ARG A 364 -15.76 -6.71 25.32
C ARG A 364 -14.27 -6.97 25.12
N GLY A 365 -13.91 -7.97 24.31
CA GLY A 365 -12.52 -8.23 23.94
C GLY A 365 -11.89 -7.03 23.20
N GLN A 366 -12.61 -6.43 22.25
CA GLN A 366 -12.14 -5.26 21.51
C GLN A 366 -12.03 -4.00 22.38
N ILE A 367 -12.96 -3.79 23.31
CA ILE A 367 -12.91 -2.69 24.30
C ILE A 367 -11.66 -2.84 25.17
N ARG A 368 -11.42 -4.03 25.72
CA ARG A 368 -10.23 -4.33 26.56
C ARG A 368 -8.93 -4.10 25.79
N TYR A 369 -8.88 -4.56 24.55
CA TYR A 369 -7.72 -4.34 23.69
C TYR A 369 -7.47 -2.85 23.43
N ALA A 370 -8.53 -2.08 23.14
CA ALA A 370 -8.41 -0.64 22.89
C ALA A 370 -7.98 0.13 24.16
N ARG A 371 -8.50 -0.26 25.34
CA ARG A 371 -8.15 0.33 26.63
C ARG A 371 -6.68 0.13 27.01
N ASN A 372 -6.12 -1.03 26.68
CA ASN A 372 -4.74 -1.37 27.02
C ASN A 372 -3.68 -0.75 26.08
N LYS A 373 -4.09 0.02 25.06
CA LYS A 373 -3.13 0.73 24.20
C LYS A 373 -2.50 1.91 24.95
N ALA A 374 -1.18 2.05 24.84
CA ALA A 374 -0.44 3.14 25.46
C ALA A 374 -0.89 4.54 25.00
N LYS A 375 -1.43 4.67 23.78
CA LYS A 375 -2.02 5.90 23.23
C LYS A 375 -3.25 5.58 22.39
N PRO A 376 -4.31 6.41 22.44
CA PRO A 376 -5.46 6.27 21.55
C PRO A 376 -5.01 6.39 20.09
N VAL A 377 -5.54 5.51 19.24
CA VAL A 377 -5.31 5.55 17.79
C VAL A 377 -6.47 6.35 17.18
N PRO A 378 -6.23 7.30 16.24
CA PRO A 378 -7.31 8.00 15.57
C PRO A 378 -8.15 7.03 14.73
N PRO A 379 -9.46 7.29 14.55
CA PRO A 379 -10.29 6.54 13.62
C PRO A 379 -9.80 6.75 12.17
N PRO A 380 -10.15 5.86 11.23
CA PRO A 380 -9.80 6.00 9.82
C PRO A 380 -10.21 7.35 9.23
N ASN A 381 -9.44 7.84 8.25
CA ASN A 381 -9.78 9.07 7.53
C ASN A 381 -11.03 8.89 6.67
N CYS A 382 -11.75 9.99 6.42
CA CYS A 382 -12.97 10.02 5.61
C CYS A 382 -12.75 9.51 4.17
N SER A 383 -11.53 9.66 3.63
CA SER A 383 -11.13 9.17 2.30
C SER A 383 -11.03 7.65 2.21
N ASN A 384 -10.90 6.94 3.35
CA ASN A 384 -10.85 5.48 3.33
C ASN A 384 -12.25 4.90 3.05
N SER A 385 -12.47 4.52 1.80
CA SER A 385 -13.77 4.03 1.32
C SER A 385 -14.26 2.77 2.01
N SER A 386 -13.37 1.94 2.56
CA SER A 386 -13.73 0.68 3.21
C SER A 386 -14.50 0.84 4.53
N TYR A 387 -14.43 2.02 5.16
CA TYR A 387 -15.10 2.25 6.45
C TYR A 387 -16.45 2.95 6.28
N TYR A 388 -16.47 4.26 6.07
CA TYR A 388 -17.72 5.05 6.13
C TYR A 388 -18.59 4.87 4.89
N LYS A 389 -17.97 4.88 3.68
CA LYS A 389 -18.67 4.61 2.43
C LYS A 389 -19.05 3.14 2.32
N GLY A 390 -18.11 2.24 2.60
CA GLY A 390 -18.32 0.79 2.52
C GLY A 390 -19.29 0.24 3.57
N CYS A 391 -19.57 0.97 4.66
CA CYS A 391 -20.63 0.66 5.62
C CYS A 391 -21.95 1.44 5.35
N GLY A 392 -22.05 2.21 4.26
CA GLY A 392 -23.25 2.97 3.91
C GLY A 392 -23.56 4.18 4.80
N VAL A 393 -22.65 4.56 5.73
CA VAL A 393 -22.89 5.61 6.73
C VAL A 393 -22.30 6.97 6.37
N CYS A 394 -21.63 7.10 5.22
CA CYS A 394 -21.10 8.38 4.76
C CYS A 394 -22.19 9.22 4.10
N LYS A 395 -22.87 10.07 4.89
CA LYS A 395 -23.83 11.09 4.43
C LYS A 395 -23.32 12.46 4.85
N PRO A 396 -22.42 13.09 4.06
CA PRO A 396 -21.76 14.32 4.45
C PRO A 396 -22.73 15.51 4.49
N ASP A 397 -22.58 16.36 5.51
CA ASP A 397 -23.20 17.69 5.60
C ASP A 397 -22.24 18.81 5.16
N GLY A 398 -22.68 20.07 5.25
CA GLY A 398 -21.88 21.24 4.87
C GLY A 398 -20.58 21.40 5.65
N ASN A 399 -20.46 20.82 6.86
CA ASN A 399 -19.25 20.89 7.68
C ASN A 399 -18.24 19.78 7.29
N CYS A 400 -18.71 18.67 6.72
CA CYS A 400 -17.87 17.55 6.32
C CYS A 400 -16.85 17.92 5.25
N ARG A 401 -17.14 18.92 4.37
CA ARG A 401 -16.20 19.41 3.33
C ARG A 401 -14.88 19.95 3.87
N PHE A 402 -14.84 20.30 5.17
CA PHE A 402 -13.66 20.90 5.79
C PHE A 402 -12.87 19.91 6.67
N VAL A 403 -13.27 18.64 6.74
CA VAL A 403 -12.66 17.66 7.62
C VAL A 403 -12.16 16.46 6.83
N LYS A 404 -10.96 15.97 7.19
CA LYS A 404 -10.35 14.78 6.60
C LYS A 404 -10.52 13.54 7.49
N ASN A 405 -10.86 13.75 8.76
CA ASN A 405 -11.05 12.71 9.76
C ASN A 405 -12.26 13.05 10.65
N PRO A 406 -13.11 12.10 11.03
CA PRO A 406 -14.28 12.36 11.89
C PRO A 406 -13.97 13.11 13.19
N LEU A 407 -12.77 12.92 13.77
CA LEU A 407 -12.36 13.67 14.98
C LEU A 407 -12.31 15.18 14.75
N ASN A 408 -11.96 15.63 13.55
CA ASN A 408 -11.85 17.05 13.26
C ASN A 408 -13.21 17.77 13.21
N TYR A 409 -14.30 17.02 13.04
CA TYR A 409 -15.65 17.58 12.97
C TYR A 409 -16.09 18.23 14.29
N PRO A 410 -16.15 17.51 15.44
CA PRO A 410 -16.55 18.12 16.70
C PRO A 410 -15.54 19.16 17.20
N ILE A 411 -14.25 18.97 16.97
CA ILE A 411 -13.19 19.93 17.34
C ILE A 411 -13.43 21.27 16.64
N ARG A 412 -13.75 21.25 15.34
CA ARG A 412 -14.08 22.45 14.57
C ARG A 412 -15.34 23.14 15.11
N MET A 413 -16.40 22.39 15.35
CA MET A 413 -17.65 22.93 15.90
C MET A 413 -17.45 23.63 17.25
N LEU A 414 -16.60 23.07 18.11
CA LEU A 414 -16.22 23.69 19.39
C LEU A 414 -15.41 24.98 19.19
N SER A 415 -14.49 24.99 18.19
CA SER A 415 -13.67 26.17 17.89
C SER A 415 -14.52 27.33 17.37
N ASP A 416 -15.49 27.05 16.51
CA ASP A 416 -16.37 28.06 15.94
C ASP A 416 -17.33 28.65 16.99
N LYS A 417 -17.81 27.83 17.96
CA LYS A 417 -18.56 28.31 19.13
C LYS A 417 -17.73 29.24 20.01
N LYS A 418 -16.45 28.90 20.28
CA LYS A 418 -15.54 29.78 21.07
C LYS A 418 -15.26 31.11 20.38
N LYS A 419 -15.13 31.15 19.05
CA LYS A 419 -14.95 32.40 18.27
C LYS A 419 -16.21 33.27 18.30
N LYS A 420 -17.40 32.69 18.15
CA LYS A 420 -18.68 33.44 18.21
C LYS A 420 -18.91 34.07 19.59
N ASN A 421 -18.53 33.38 20.67
CA ASN A 421 -18.67 33.92 22.05
C ASN A 421 -17.65 35.02 22.35
N LYS A 422 -16.38 34.94 21.84
CA LYS A 422 -15.42 36.04 21.97
C LYS A 422 -15.81 37.30 21.17
N GLY A 423 -16.52 37.15 20.04
CA GLY A 423 -17.02 38.26 19.24
C GLY A 423 -18.21 39.02 19.89
N LYS A 424 -19.03 38.33 20.70
CA LYS A 424 -20.12 38.97 21.45
C LYS A 424 -19.65 39.71 22.71
N GLY A 425 -18.53 39.32 23.33
CA GLY A 425 -17.94 39.98 24.49
C GLY A 425 -17.12 41.25 24.19
N ARG A 426 -16.84 41.56 22.89
CA ARG A 426 -16.14 42.77 22.46
C ARG A 426 -17.09 43.88 21.96
N ARG A 427 -18.42 43.65 22.01
CA ARG A 427 -19.48 44.63 21.61
C ARG A 427 -20.36 45.06 22.80
N LYS A 428 -19.83 44.95 24.00
CA LYS A 428 -20.43 45.61 25.20
C LYS A 428 -19.46 46.62 25.77
#